data_b09f78539d3e5a206bbc0bb93ee4af77
#
_entry.id   b09f78539d3e5a206bbc0bb93ee4af77
#
_cell.length_a   1.000
_cell.length_b   1.000
_cell.length_c   1.000
_cell.angle_alpha   90.00
_cell.angle_beta   90.00
_cell.angle_gamma   90.00
#
_symmetry.space_group_name_H-M   'P 1'
#
loop_
_entity.id
_entity.type
_entity.pdbx_description
1 polymer ?
#
loop_
_entity_poly.entity_id
_entity_poly.type
_entity_poly.pdbx_seq_one_letter_code
_entity_poly.pdbx_strand_id
1 'polypeptide(L)'
;SGNFVGIDVDIVAAIAEDQGFDYEMKSLGWDAAIAACQAGQADGMIAGASITDERKASGWTFSDGYYDATQTMTVAEDSDITGFADLNGQTVAVKTGTQGATYAESLKDEYGFNITYFEDSPTMYQAVLGGQCVACFEDTPIMKASIKDGGLALKVLDDTASDPAPY
;
A
#
# COMPACT_ATOMS: atom_id res chain seq x y z
N SER A 1 2.30 -8.29 -22.99
CA SER A 1 2.88 -7.17 -22.26
C SER A 1 1.88 -6.03 -22.29
N GLY A 2 1.18 -5.80 -21.18
CA GLY A 2 0.29 -4.65 -21.03
C GLY A 2 1.14 -3.38 -20.88
N ASN A 3 0.63 -2.25 -21.40
CA ASN A 3 1.27 -0.96 -21.14
C ASN A 3 0.98 -0.58 -19.68
N PHE A 4 1.99 -0.10 -18.97
CA PHE A 4 1.80 0.52 -17.67
C PHE A 4 1.04 1.85 -17.86
N VAL A 5 0.14 2.14 -16.94
CA VAL A 5 -0.65 3.37 -16.91
C VAL A 5 -0.81 3.85 -15.47
N GLY A 6 -0.98 5.14 -15.27
CA GLY A 6 -1.24 5.74 -13.97
C GLY A 6 -0.28 6.88 -13.64
N ILE A 7 -0.49 7.50 -12.48
CA ILE A 7 0.23 8.70 -12.02
C ILE A 7 1.75 8.49 -12.05
N ASP A 8 2.24 7.37 -11.53
CA ASP A 8 3.66 7.06 -11.47
C ASP A 8 4.31 6.97 -12.86
N VAL A 9 3.57 6.37 -13.82
CA VAL A 9 4.03 6.24 -15.21
C VAL A 9 4.13 7.62 -15.88
N ASP A 10 3.10 8.45 -15.68
CA ASP A 10 3.03 9.78 -16.27
C ASP A 10 4.11 10.70 -15.68
N ILE A 11 4.38 10.60 -14.38
CA ILE A 11 5.45 11.36 -13.70
C ILE A 11 6.83 10.96 -14.28
N VAL A 12 7.14 9.67 -14.36
CA VAL A 12 8.44 9.22 -14.91
C VAL A 12 8.60 9.64 -16.36
N ALA A 13 7.54 9.54 -17.17
CA ALA A 13 7.58 9.98 -18.56
C ALA A 13 7.87 11.49 -18.69
N ALA A 14 7.21 12.31 -17.87
CA ALA A 14 7.41 13.75 -17.86
C ALA A 14 8.84 14.14 -17.41
N ILE A 15 9.38 13.48 -16.38
CA ILE A 15 10.74 13.70 -15.90
C ILE A 15 11.76 13.30 -16.99
N ALA A 16 11.57 12.14 -17.62
CA ALA A 16 12.46 11.66 -18.66
C ALA A 16 12.50 12.60 -19.89
N GLU A 17 11.34 13.14 -20.28
CA GLU A 17 11.25 14.14 -21.36
C GLU A 17 11.97 15.43 -20.98
N ASP A 18 11.73 15.97 -19.77
CA ASP A 18 12.33 17.21 -19.31
C ASP A 18 13.85 17.12 -19.14
N GLN A 19 14.32 15.99 -18.59
CA GLN A 19 15.74 15.79 -18.30
C GLN A 19 16.53 15.09 -19.42
N GLY A 20 15.87 14.63 -20.48
CA GLY A 20 16.50 14.08 -21.68
C GLY A 20 17.17 12.74 -21.47
N PHE A 21 16.56 11.81 -20.73
CA PHE A 21 17.04 10.44 -20.59
C PHE A 21 15.99 9.40 -21.02
N ASP A 22 16.50 8.23 -21.44
CA ASP A 22 15.65 7.05 -21.69
C ASP A 22 15.46 6.24 -20.42
N TYR A 23 14.33 5.56 -20.30
CA TYR A 23 14.02 4.72 -19.15
C TYR A 23 13.32 3.42 -19.53
N GLU A 24 13.44 2.42 -18.70
CA GLU A 24 12.69 1.17 -18.77
C GLU A 24 11.96 0.95 -17.44
N MET A 25 10.64 0.81 -17.47
CA MET A 25 9.85 0.44 -16.27
C MET A 25 9.72 -1.07 -16.17
N LYS A 26 9.97 -1.60 -14.97
CA LYS A 26 9.81 -3.02 -14.64
C LYS A 26 8.80 -3.17 -13.52
N SER A 27 7.81 -4.03 -13.73
CA SER A 27 6.89 -4.43 -12.66
C SER A 27 7.55 -5.49 -11.79
N LEU A 28 7.81 -5.15 -10.54
CA LEU A 28 8.35 -6.05 -9.52
C LEU A 28 7.41 -6.04 -8.30
N GLY A 29 7.46 -7.10 -7.48
CA GLY A 29 6.84 -7.05 -6.16
C GLY A 29 7.54 -6.02 -5.27
N TRP A 30 6.85 -5.55 -4.21
CA TRP A 30 7.33 -4.50 -3.32
C TRP A 30 8.75 -4.75 -2.79
N ASP A 31 8.98 -5.88 -2.13
CA ASP A 31 10.29 -6.22 -1.56
C ASP A 31 11.36 -6.42 -2.65
N ALA A 32 10.97 -6.99 -3.80
CA ALA A 32 11.87 -7.19 -4.92
C ALA A 32 12.31 -5.85 -5.56
N ALA A 33 11.43 -4.86 -5.63
CA ALA A 33 11.76 -3.52 -6.12
C ALA A 33 12.75 -2.81 -5.18
N ILE A 34 12.51 -2.88 -3.87
CA ILE A 34 13.42 -2.35 -2.84
C ILE A 34 14.81 -3.01 -2.97
N ALA A 35 14.85 -4.34 -3.03
CA ALA A 35 16.09 -5.09 -3.15
C ALA A 35 16.85 -4.75 -4.45
N ALA A 36 16.15 -4.55 -5.57
CA ALA A 36 16.74 -4.17 -6.83
C ALA A 36 17.43 -2.79 -6.77
N CYS A 37 16.79 -1.81 -6.11
CA CYS A 37 17.39 -0.49 -5.89
C CYS A 37 18.62 -0.57 -4.96
N GLN A 38 18.52 -1.30 -3.86
CA GLN A 38 19.62 -1.47 -2.91
C GLN A 38 20.83 -2.19 -3.53
N ALA A 39 20.59 -3.10 -4.45
CA ALA A 39 21.64 -3.84 -5.17
C ALA A 39 22.18 -3.09 -6.41
N GLY A 40 21.68 -1.90 -6.74
CA GLY A 40 22.05 -1.15 -7.94
C GLY A 40 21.60 -1.81 -9.24
N GLN A 41 20.58 -2.67 -9.20
CA GLN A 41 19.97 -3.30 -10.38
C GLN A 41 18.85 -2.43 -10.98
N ALA A 42 18.36 -1.46 -10.22
CA ALA A 42 17.48 -0.42 -10.66
C ALA A 42 18.01 0.93 -10.12
N ASP A 43 17.87 1.98 -10.91
CA ASP A 43 18.32 3.34 -10.55
C ASP A 43 17.37 4.02 -9.58
N GLY A 44 16.09 3.58 -9.54
CA GLY A 44 15.07 4.11 -8.65
C GLY A 44 13.82 3.25 -8.64
N MET A 45 12.92 3.60 -7.74
CA MET A 45 11.61 2.97 -7.58
C MET A 45 10.56 4.06 -7.47
N ILE A 46 9.45 3.90 -8.16
CA ILE A 46 8.25 4.71 -8.00
C ILE A 46 7.05 3.76 -7.85
N ALA A 47 6.39 3.80 -6.71
CA ALA A 47 5.30 2.87 -6.36
C ALA A 47 4.50 3.34 -5.13
N GLY A 48 4.28 4.64 -4.96
CA GLY A 48 3.58 5.17 -3.80
C GLY A 48 4.30 4.85 -2.47
N ALA A 49 5.62 4.97 -2.45
CA ALA A 49 6.41 4.70 -1.26
C ALA A 49 6.33 5.89 -0.29
N SER A 50 5.59 5.77 0.80
CA SER A 50 5.47 6.84 1.80
C SER A 50 6.83 7.32 2.29
N ILE A 51 7.03 8.62 2.30
CA ILE A 51 8.22 9.30 2.80
C ILE A 51 8.16 9.32 4.33
N THR A 52 8.97 8.50 4.99
CA THR A 52 9.02 8.41 6.44
C THR A 52 10.44 8.62 6.97
N ASP A 53 10.53 9.13 8.21
CA ASP A 53 11.83 9.33 8.86
C ASP A 53 12.54 8.00 9.12
N GLU A 54 11.80 6.93 9.39
CA GLU A 54 12.35 5.58 9.56
C GLU A 54 13.04 5.11 8.28
N ARG A 55 12.37 5.25 7.12
CA ARG A 55 12.93 4.88 5.81
C ARG A 55 14.14 5.73 5.46
N LYS A 56 14.10 7.04 5.73
CA LYS A 56 15.28 7.93 5.57
C LYS A 56 16.44 7.48 6.45
N ALA A 57 16.17 7.14 7.71
CA ALA A 57 17.20 6.63 8.64
C ALA A 57 17.78 5.28 8.19
N SER A 58 17.00 4.48 7.46
CA SER A 58 17.44 3.22 6.84
C SER A 58 18.22 3.40 5.53
N GLY A 59 18.51 4.64 5.13
CA GLY A 59 19.34 4.95 3.97
C GLY A 59 18.57 5.18 2.67
N TRP A 60 17.26 5.33 2.71
CA TRP A 60 16.48 5.69 1.52
C TRP A 60 16.65 7.17 1.22
N THR A 61 16.79 7.47 -0.07
CA THR A 61 16.73 8.85 -0.59
C THR A 61 15.43 9.00 -1.37
N PHE A 62 14.66 10.03 -1.04
CA PHE A 62 13.38 10.33 -1.64
C PHE A 62 13.45 11.58 -2.53
N SER A 63 12.57 11.65 -3.51
CA SER A 63 12.18 12.88 -4.17
C SER A 63 11.36 13.78 -3.24
N ASP A 64 10.93 14.94 -3.71
CA ASP A 64 9.83 15.65 -3.10
C ASP A 64 8.54 14.82 -3.20
N GLY A 65 7.62 15.00 -2.24
CA GLY A 65 6.34 14.30 -2.25
C GLY A 65 5.47 14.75 -3.44
N TYR A 66 4.85 13.79 -4.12
CA TYR A 66 3.98 14.06 -5.27
C TYR A 66 2.50 13.72 -4.99
N TYR A 67 2.21 13.01 -3.90
CA TYR A 67 0.85 12.62 -3.53
C TYR A 67 0.77 12.43 -2.00
N ASP A 68 -0.31 12.92 -1.37
CA ASP A 68 -0.58 12.65 0.04
C ASP A 68 -1.56 11.49 0.17
N ALA A 69 -1.18 10.44 0.90
CA ALA A 69 -1.99 9.25 1.11
C ALA A 69 -2.22 8.96 2.58
N THR A 70 -3.39 8.43 2.89
CA THR A 70 -3.74 7.88 4.21
C THR A 70 -3.74 6.37 4.16
N GLN A 71 -3.63 5.71 5.32
CA GLN A 71 -3.91 4.29 5.49
C GLN A 71 -5.35 4.13 5.94
N THR A 72 -6.07 3.15 5.40
CA THR A 72 -7.45 2.86 5.81
C THR A 72 -7.67 1.38 6.02
N MET A 73 -8.63 1.08 6.89
CA MET A 73 -9.18 -0.27 7.02
C MET A 73 -10.20 -0.53 5.92
N THR A 74 -10.09 -1.70 5.30
CA THR A 74 -11.00 -2.18 4.27
C THR A 74 -11.54 -3.54 4.67
N VAL A 75 -12.85 -3.75 4.46
CA VAL A 75 -13.57 -4.97 4.82
C VAL A 75 -14.35 -5.51 3.62
N ALA A 76 -14.87 -6.73 3.72
CA ALA A 76 -15.78 -7.26 2.69
C ALA A 76 -17.01 -6.34 2.57
N GLU A 77 -17.56 -6.23 1.36
CA GLU A 77 -18.68 -5.32 1.06
C GLU A 77 -19.91 -5.60 1.93
N ASP A 78 -20.15 -6.88 2.25
CA ASP A 78 -21.25 -7.37 3.08
C ASP A 78 -20.90 -7.48 4.58
N SER A 79 -19.72 -7.02 5.00
CA SER A 79 -19.29 -7.06 6.41
C SER A 79 -20.09 -6.08 7.27
N ASP A 80 -20.39 -6.51 8.49
CA ASP A 80 -21.01 -5.67 9.54
C ASP A 80 -20.00 -4.84 10.33
N ILE A 81 -18.69 -5.00 10.06
CA ILE A 81 -17.62 -4.23 10.70
C ILE A 81 -17.71 -2.77 10.24
N THR A 82 -17.73 -1.85 11.18
CA THR A 82 -17.86 -0.41 10.93
C THR A 82 -16.69 0.42 11.47
N GLY A 83 -15.84 -0.16 12.30
CA GLY A 83 -14.70 0.52 12.90
C GLY A 83 -13.76 -0.41 13.65
N PHE A 84 -12.71 0.16 14.24
CA PHE A 84 -11.67 -0.63 14.92
C PHE A 84 -12.19 -1.40 16.13
N ALA A 85 -13.23 -0.90 16.82
CA ALA A 85 -13.79 -1.57 17.99
C ALA A 85 -14.37 -2.95 17.67
N ASP A 86 -14.79 -3.18 16.43
CA ASP A 86 -15.34 -4.45 15.97
C ASP A 86 -14.27 -5.52 15.73
N LEU A 87 -12.98 -5.14 15.76
CA LEU A 87 -11.86 -6.04 15.49
C LEU A 87 -11.42 -6.89 16.69
N ASN A 88 -11.99 -6.68 17.89
CA ASN A 88 -11.56 -7.39 19.10
C ASN A 88 -11.61 -8.92 18.90
N GLY A 89 -10.49 -9.60 19.12
CA GLY A 89 -10.33 -11.04 18.93
C GLY A 89 -10.29 -11.51 17.48
N GLN A 90 -10.45 -10.61 16.51
CA GLN A 90 -10.43 -10.90 15.08
C GLN A 90 -9.00 -10.94 14.51
N THR A 91 -8.87 -11.32 13.24
CA THR A 91 -7.59 -11.29 12.51
C THR A 91 -7.70 -10.38 11.29
N VAL A 92 -6.76 -9.46 11.15
CA VAL A 92 -6.64 -8.57 10.00
C VAL A 92 -5.45 -8.93 9.12
N ALA A 93 -5.50 -8.55 7.86
CA ALA A 93 -4.46 -8.78 6.87
C ALA A 93 -3.66 -7.49 6.60
N VAL A 94 -2.34 -7.61 6.49
CA VAL A 94 -1.45 -6.52 6.08
C VAL A 94 -0.41 -7.02 5.10
N LYS A 95 0.15 -6.11 4.29
CA LYS A 95 1.29 -6.42 3.44
C LYS A 95 2.59 -6.09 4.17
N THR A 96 3.53 -7.03 4.20
CA THR A 96 4.83 -6.90 4.86
C THR A 96 5.58 -5.64 4.39
N GLY A 97 6.21 -4.92 5.32
CA GLY A 97 7.09 -3.77 5.02
C GLY A 97 6.36 -2.50 4.53
N THR A 98 5.04 -2.40 4.71
CA THR A 98 4.23 -1.26 4.27
C THR A 98 3.76 -0.38 5.44
N GLN A 99 3.31 0.83 5.10
CA GLN A 99 2.71 1.72 6.10
C GLN A 99 1.36 1.19 6.61
N GLY A 100 0.62 0.44 5.79
CA GLY A 100 -0.59 -0.27 6.24
C GLY A 100 -0.29 -1.27 7.36
N ALA A 101 0.83 -2.00 7.28
CA ALA A 101 1.27 -2.89 8.35
C ALA A 101 1.62 -2.09 9.62
N THR A 102 2.42 -1.04 9.51
CA THR A 102 2.81 -0.17 10.63
C THR A 102 1.57 0.44 11.30
N TYR A 103 0.60 0.89 10.51
CA TYR A 103 -0.64 1.45 11.02
C TYR A 103 -1.46 0.42 11.79
N ALA A 104 -1.66 -0.79 11.23
CA ALA A 104 -2.34 -1.87 11.93
C ALA A 104 -1.61 -2.26 13.24
N GLU A 105 -0.29 -2.34 13.22
CA GLU A 105 0.53 -2.64 14.39
C GLU A 105 0.35 -1.61 15.51
N SER A 106 0.21 -0.34 15.18
CA SER A 106 -0.02 0.74 16.16
C SER A 106 -1.37 0.64 16.87
N LEU A 107 -2.35 -0.02 16.24
CA LEU A 107 -3.73 -0.12 16.73
C LEU A 107 -4.04 -1.46 17.41
N LYS A 108 -3.27 -2.52 17.13
CA LYS A 108 -3.62 -3.89 17.50
C LYS A 108 -3.79 -4.10 19.01
N ASP A 109 -2.95 -3.48 19.83
CA ASP A 109 -2.98 -3.67 21.29
C ASP A 109 -4.16 -2.91 21.92
N GLU A 110 -4.51 -1.76 21.35
CA GLU A 110 -5.66 -0.96 21.82
C GLU A 110 -6.99 -1.66 21.50
N TYR A 111 -7.13 -2.22 20.28
CA TYR A 111 -8.38 -2.82 19.81
C TYR A 111 -8.41 -4.35 19.90
N GLY A 112 -7.33 -4.99 20.31
CA GLY A 112 -7.28 -6.42 20.66
C GLY A 112 -7.39 -7.37 19.49
N PHE A 113 -6.85 -7.05 18.31
CA PHE A 113 -6.88 -7.92 17.13
C PHE A 113 -5.52 -8.57 16.84
N ASN A 114 -5.53 -9.59 15.98
CA ASN A 114 -4.34 -10.27 15.49
C ASN A 114 -4.02 -9.82 14.06
N ILE A 115 -2.75 -9.91 13.65
CA ILE A 115 -2.29 -9.54 12.32
C ILE A 115 -1.72 -10.76 11.61
N THR A 116 -2.12 -10.94 10.34
CA THR A 116 -1.50 -11.87 9.40
C THR A 116 -0.84 -11.09 8.28
N TYR A 117 0.43 -11.43 7.98
CA TYR A 117 1.25 -10.76 6.99
C TYR A 117 1.23 -11.50 5.66
N PHE A 118 1.13 -10.74 4.57
CA PHE A 118 1.15 -11.23 3.19
C PHE A 118 2.28 -10.55 2.41
N GLU A 119 2.75 -11.19 1.35
CA GLU A 119 3.84 -10.66 0.52
C GLU A 119 3.33 -9.65 -0.53
N ASP A 120 2.07 -9.79 -0.96
CA ASP A 120 1.47 -8.94 -1.99
C ASP A 120 0.02 -8.56 -1.69
N SER A 121 -0.45 -7.48 -2.32
CA SER A 121 -1.79 -6.97 -2.13
C SER A 121 -2.88 -7.92 -2.66
N PRO A 122 -2.74 -8.59 -3.83
CA PRO A 122 -3.75 -9.54 -4.30
C PRO A 122 -4.05 -10.66 -3.31
N THR A 123 -3.03 -11.30 -2.73
CA THR A 123 -3.22 -12.37 -1.73
C THR A 123 -3.82 -11.82 -0.44
N MET A 124 -3.42 -10.63 0.00
CA MET A 124 -4.01 -9.93 1.13
C MET A 124 -5.51 -9.67 0.92
N TYR A 125 -5.91 -9.18 -0.26
CA TYR A 125 -7.33 -8.94 -0.58
C TYR A 125 -8.13 -10.24 -0.63
N GLN A 126 -7.56 -11.30 -1.19
CA GLN A 126 -8.21 -12.62 -1.24
C GLN A 126 -8.43 -13.21 0.16
N ALA A 127 -7.55 -12.94 1.12
CA ALA A 127 -7.72 -13.37 2.50
C ALA A 127 -8.95 -12.72 3.16
N VAL A 128 -9.27 -11.46 2.81
CA VAL A 128 -10.48 -10.78 3.28
C VAL A 128 -11.72 -11.29 2.56
N LEU A 129 -11.68 -11.39 1.22
CA LEU A 129 -12.78 -11.89 0.40
C LEU A 129 -13.14 -13.35 0.75
N GLY A 130 -12.14 -14.16 1.11
CA GLY A 130 -12.33 -15.56 1.51
C GLY A 130 -12.69 -15.76 2.99
N GLY A 131 -12.77 -14.68 3.77
CA GLY A 131 -13.11 -14.75 5.20
C GLY A 131 -11.99 -15.30 6.11
N GLN A 132 -10.76 -15.42 5.61
CA GLN A 132 -9.59 -15.78 6.41
C GLN A 132 -9.22 -14.64 7.37
N CYS A 133 -9.34 -13.40 6.90
CA CYS A 133 -9.19 -12.19 7.68
C CYS A 133 -10.47 -11.36 7.56
N VAL A 134 -10.81 -10.59 8.59
CA VAL A 134 -12.04 -9.77 8.59
C VAL A 134 -11.85 -8.40 7.94
N ALA A 135 -10.61 -7.94 7.85
CA ALA A 135 -10.24 -6.64 7.28
C ALA A 135 -8.80 -6.69 6.75
N CYS A 136 -8.44 -5.71 5.92
CA CYS A 136 -7.05 -5.40 5.60
C CYS A 136 -6.77 -3.90 5.74
N PHE A 137 -5.49 -3.56 5.86
CA PHE A 137 -4.99 -2.19 5.91
C PHE A 137 -4.12 -1.92 4.68
N GLU A 138 -4.44 -0.87 3.95
CA GLU A 138 -3.75 -0.49 2.71
C GLU A 138 -3.81 1.02 2.52
N ASP A 139 -2.96 1.55 1.67
CA ASP A 139 -3.03 2.94 1.22
C ASP A 139 -4.39 3.21 0.58
N THR A 140 -5.09 4.23 1.07
CA THR A 140 -6.45 4.58 0.63
C THR A 140 -6.58 4.72 -0.89
N PRO A 141 -5.70 5.45 -1.60
CA PRO A 141 -5.81 5.59 -3.05
C PRO A 141 -5.59 4.27 -3.78
N ILE A 142 -4.64 3.43 -3.31
CA ILE A 142 -4.37 2.11 -3.90
C ILE A 142 -5.57 1.19 -3.71
N MET A 143 -6.14 1.17 -2.51
CA MET A 143 -7.29 0.33 -2.21
C MET A 143 -8.53 0.74 -3.03
N LYS A 144 -8.83 2.05 -3.10
CA LYS A 144 -9.95 2.56 -3.90
C LYS A 144 -9.79 2.25 -5.39
N ALA A 145 -8.57 2.38 -5.93
CA ALA A 145 -8.28 2.00 -7.31
C ALA A 145 -8.45 0.49 -7.53
N SER A 146 -7.93 -0.35 -6.63
CA SER A 146 -8.03 -1.81 -6.71
C SER A 146 -9.48 -2.30 -6.67
N ILE A 147 -10.32 -1.71 -5.82
CA ILE A 147 -11.76 -2.01 -5.76
C ILE A 147 -12.42 -1.64 -7.08
N LYS A 148 -12.19 -0.41 -7.57
CA LYS A 148 -12.81 0.10 -8.79
C LYS A 148 -12.40 -0.69 -10.03
N ASP A 149 -11.09 -0.89 -10.22
CA ASP A 149 -10.54 -1.47 -11.45
C ASP A 149 -10.61 -3.00 -11.43
N GLY A 150 -10.46 -3.62 -10.25
CA GLY A 150 -10.57 -5.06 -10.05
C GLY A 150 -11.98 -5.57 -9.80
N GLY A 151 -12.97 -4.69 -9.59
CA GLY A 151 -14.33 -5.09 -9.24
C GLY A 151 -14.39 -5.90 -7.95
N LEU A 152 -13.54 -5.59 -6.97
CA LEU A 152 -13.46 -6.35 -5.72
C LEU A 152 -14.68 -6.05 -4.84
N ALA A 153 -15.30 -7.10 -4.27
CA ALA A 153 -16.41 -6.97 -3.32
C ALA A 153 -15.90 -6.55 -1.92
N LEU A 154 -15.19 -5.42 -1.89
CA LEU A 154 -14.61 -4.81 -0.69
C LEU A 154 -15.12 -3.37 -0.56
N LYS A 155 -15.13 -2.86 0.67
CA LYS A 155 -15.44 -1.45 0.97
C LYS A 155 -14.41 -0.85 1.90
N VAL A 156 -13.96 0.36 1.58
CA VAL A 156 -13.07 1.17 2.44
C VAL A 156 -13.92 1.82 3.53
N LEU A 157 -13.43 1.79 4.76
CA LEU A 157 -14.03 2.50 5.89
C LEU A 157 -13.30 3.84 6.07
N ASP A 158 -13.77 4.89 5.41
CA ASP A 158 -13.09 6.20 5.36
C ASP A 158 -12.87 6.82 6.77
N ASP A 159 -13.74 6.54 7.74
CA ASP A 159 -13.60 7.02 9.13
C ASP A 159 -12.43 6.37 9.89
N THR A 160 -11.77 5.38 9.29
CA THR A 160 -10.59 4.70 9.85
C THR A 160 -9.27 5.23 9.27
N ALA A 161 -9.30 6.34 8.54
CA ALA A 161 -8.12 6.89 7.90
C ALA A 161 -7.08 7.38 8.91
N SER A 162 -5.81 7.07 8.66
CA SER A 162 -4.67 7.65 9.37
C SER A 162 -4.49 9.12 9.00
N ASP A 163 -3.56 9.80 9.68
CA ASP A 163 -3.02 11.05 9.16
C ASP A 163 -2.37 10.82 7.78
N PRO A 164 -2.44 11.80 6.86
CA PRO A 164 -1.82 11.68 5.55
C PRO A 164 -0.29 11.70 5.63
N ALA A 165 0.35 10.92 4.77
CA ALA A 165 1.79 10.93 4.56
C ALA A 165 2.09 11.07 3.06
N PRO A 166 3.13 11.85 2.65
CA PRO A 166 3.49 12.01 1.24
C PRO A 166 4.15 10.74 0.68
N TYR A 167 3.87 10.47 -0.60
CA TYR A 167 4.64 9.56 -1.44
C TYR A 167 5.79 10.30 -2.12
#